data_ec1bbd4e1554cd67560863da89dbcec0
#
_entry.id   ec1bbd4e1554cd67560863da89dbcec0
#
_cell.length_a   1.000
_cell.length_b   1.000
_cell.length_c   1.000
_cell.angle_alpha   90.00
_cell.angle_beta   90.00
_cell.angle_gamma   90.00
#
_symmetry.space_group_name_H-M   'P 1'
#
loop_
_entity.id
_entity.type
_entity.pdbx_description
1 polymer ?
#
loop_
_entity_poly.entity_id
_entity_poly.type
_entity_poly.pdbx_seq_one_letter_code
_entity_poly.pdbx_strand_id
1 'polypeptide(L)'
;YVGADNYEIGKAVGEYVANVLHGQGDVVEISGLVGSTPAVDRHQGFVKAISAYPGIRLLAVEDGAWLQLKAGEKMDTLLSRFPHIDLVYAQNDRMAAGAYAAAAREGREKDMRFIGIDALPGKDYGVEKVLANWMPRLYILPVVTA
;
A
#
# COMPACT_ATOMS: atom_id res chain seq x y z
N TYR A 1 25.90 7.12 6.81
CA TYR A 1 24.77 6.93 5.90
C TYR A 1 23.52 7.54 6.50
N VAL A 2 22.95 8.48 5.80
CA VAL A 2 21.67 9.08 6.17
C VAL A 2 20.63 8.59 5.17
N GLY A 3 19.74 7.76 5.60
CA GLY A 3 18.69 7.18 4.77
C GLY A 3 17.40 7.02 5.55
N ALA A 4 16.32 6.69 4.87
CA ALA A 4 15.05 6.42 5.51
C ALA A 4 15.13 5.13 6.33
N ASP A 5 14.57 5.14 7.53
CA ASP A 5 14.36 3.93 8.32
C ASP A 5 13.12 3.19 7.78
N ASN A 6 13.36 2.25 6.89
CA ASN A 6 12.29 1.53 6.21
C ASN A 6 11.46 0.64 7.15
N TYR A 7 12.05 0.15 8.23
CA TYR A 7 11.29 -0.58 9.24
C TYR A 7 10.29 0.35 9.95
N GLU A 8 10.74 1.52 10.38
CA GLU A 8 9.86 2.50 11.02
C GLU A 8 8.79 3.04 10.06
N ILE A 9 9.10 3.17 8.77
CA ILE A 9 8.11 3.51 7.75
C ILE A 9 7.03 2.43 7.68
N GLY A 10 7.40 1.18 7.57
CA GLY A 10 6.44 0.06 7.55
C GLY A 10 5.60 -0.01 8.81
N LYS A 11 6.23 0.20 9.97
CA LYS A 11 5.54 0.26 11.25
C LYS A 11 4.51 1.39 11.31
N ALA A 12 4.87 2.58 10.85
CA ALA A 12 3.96 3.72 10.79
C ALA A 12 2.76 3.44 9.87
N VAL A 13 2.98 2.77 8.74
CA VAL A 13 1.89 2.32 7.87
C VAL A 13 0.96 1.37 8.59
N GLY A 14 1.50 0.37 9.29
CA GLY A 14 0.68 -0.58 10.05
C GLY A 14 -0.16 0.07 11.13
N GLU A 15 0.40 1.03 11.86
CA GLU A 15 -0.33 1.81 12.87
C GLU A 15 -1.43 2.66 12.23
N TYR A 16 -1.15 3.27 11.08
CA TYR A 16 -2.13 4.03 10.32
C TYR A 16 -3.27 3.14 9.80
N VAL A 17 -2.95 1.97 9.27
CA VAL A 17 -3.94 0.96 8.82
C VAL A 17 -4.86 0.56 9.97
N ALA A 18 -4.28 0.27 11.13
CA ALA A 18 -5.05 -0.08 12.32
C ALA A 18 -6.02 1.05 12.72
N ASN A 19 -5.57 2.30 12.62
CA ASN A 19 -6.39 3.45 12.94
C ASN A 19 -7.55 3.62 11.95
N VAL A 20 -7.29 3.62 10.65
CA VAL A 20 -8.34 3.86 9.63
C VAL A 20 -9.34 2.69 9.51
N LEU A 21 -8.92 1.48 9.84
CA LEU A 21 -9.77 0.28 9.85
C LEU A 21 -10.39 0.00 11.22
N HIS A 22 -10.12 0.82 12.24
CA HIS A 22 -10.62 0.60 13.60
C HIS A 22 -10.25 -0.78 14.14
N GLY A 23 -9.06 -1.26 13.82
CA GLY A 23 -8.49 -2.50 14.33
C GLY A 23 -9.00 -3.79 13.67
N GLN A 24 -9.78 -3.70 12.59
CA GLN A 24 -10.31 -4.90 11.92
C GLN A 24 -10.52 -4.69 10.42
N GLY A 25 -10.22 -5.70 9.63
CA GLY A 25 -10.42 -5.68 8.19
C GLY A 25 -9.44 -6.56 7.43
N ASP A 26 -9.70 -6.71 6.15
CA ASP A 26 -8.91 -7.51 5.23
C ASP A 26 -7.97 -6.62 4.43
N VAL A 27 -6.68 -6.90 4.51
CA VAL A 27 -5.62 -6.12 3.90
C VAL A 27 -4.80 -6.97 2.94
N VAL A 28 -4.40 -6.42 1.82
CA VAL A 28 -3.39 -6.99 0.92
C VAL A 28 -2.20 -6.05 0.83
N GLU A 29 -1.01 -6.60 0.67
CA GLU A 29 0.22 -5.85 0.50
C GLU A 29 0.81 -6.10 -0.89
N ILE A 30 1.23 -5.02 -1.56
CA ILE A 30 2.04 -5.10 -2.78
C ILE A 30 3.41 -4.56 -2.43
N SER A 31 4.36 -5.49 -2.29
CA SER A 31 5.72 -5.17 -1.86
C SER A 31 6.57 -4.65 -3.02
N GLY A 32 7.65 -4.00 -2.67
CA GLY A 32 8.73 -3.75 -3.61
C GLY A 32 9.45 -5.02 -4.00
N LEU A 33 10.56 -4.87 -4.72
CA LEU A 33 11.34 -6.01 -5.23
C LEU A 33 11.73 -6.96 -4.10
N VAL A 34 11.34 -8.22 -4.26
CA VAL A 34 11.63 -9.29 -3.30
C VAL A 34 13.12 -9.37 -3.01
N GLY A 35 13.46 -9.39 -1.73
CA GLY A 35 14.85 -9.47 -1.27
C GLY A 35 15.58 -8.13 -1.19
N SER A 36 15.03 -7.05 -1.72
CA SER A 36 15.61 -5.73 -1.49
C SER A 36 15.41 -5.29 -0.04
N THR A 37 16.43 -4.67 0.55
CA THR A 37 16.38 -4.26 1.96
C THR A 37 15.18 -3.36 2.27
N PRO A 38 14.86 -2.32 1.46
CA PRO A 38 13.69 -1.50 1.76
C PRO A 38 12.37 -2.27 1.75
N ALA A 39 12.21 -3.22 0.83
CA ALA A 39 10.98 -4.02 0.76
C ALA A 39 10.84 -4.94 1.96
N VAL A 40 11.92 -5.60 2.36
CA VAL A 40 11.95 -6.48 3.53
C VAL A 40 11.65 -5.68 4.81
N ASP A 41 12.31 -4.58 5.01
CA ASP A 41 12.17 -3.76 6.22
C ASP A 41 10.77 -3.14 6.32
N ARG A 42 10.23 -2.59 5.23
CA ARG A 42 8.86 -2.05 5.22
C ARG A 42 7.83 -3.12 5.53
N HIS A 43 8.00 -4.32 4.97
CA HIS A 43 7.12 -5.45 5.27
C HIS A 43 7.21 -5.87 6.75
N GLN A 44 8.41 -6.03 7.29
CA GLN A 44 8.60 -6.44 8.67
C GLN A 44 8.01 -5.43 9.66
N GLY A 45 8.23 -4.15 9.45
CA GLY A 45 7.65 -3.10 10.28
C GLY A 45 6.12 -3.10 10.21
N PHE A 46 5.57 -3.23 9.01
CA PHE A 46 4.13 -3.31 8.80
C PHE A 46 3.50 -4.49 9.55
N VAL A 47 4.03 -5.69 9.34
CA VAL A 47 3.54 -6.91 10.01
C VAL A 47 3.66 -6.79 11.52
N LYS A 48 4.76 -6.24 12.02
CA LYS A 48 4.94 -6.02 13.46
C LYS A 48 3.85 -5.13 14.05
N ALA A 49 3.54 -4.03 13.37
CA ALA A 49 2.52 -3.09 13.86
C ALA A 49 1.13 -3.70 13.85
N ILE A 50 0.72 -4.36 12.75
CA ILE A 50 -0.63 -4.95 12.66
C ILE A 50 -0.79 -6.19 13.55
N SER A 51 0.30 -6.82 13.97
CA SER A 51 0.25 -7.99 14.87
C SER A 51 -0.41 -7.67 16.22
N ALA A 52 -0.44 -6.40 16.62
CA ALA A 52 -1.15 -5.96 17.84
C ALA A 52 -2.68 -5.91 17.67
N TYR A 53 -3.18 -6.11 16.45
CA TYR A 53 -4.60 -5.99 16.11
C TYR A 53 -5.11 -7.29 15.46
N PRO A 54 -5.55 -8.27 16.25
CA PRO A 54 -5.94 -9.59 15.72
C PRO A 54 -7.11 -9.55 14.75
N GLY A 55 -7.90 -8.47 14.72
CA GLY A 55 -8.96 -8.27 13.75
C GLY A 55 -8.48 -7.85 12.36
N ILE A 56 -7.21 -7.46 12.19
CA ILE A 56 -6.63 -7.16 10.89
C ILE A 56 -6.01 -8.42 10.30
N ARG A 57 -6.46 -8.79 9.10
CA ARG A 57 -5.99 -9.97 8.39
C ARG A 57 -5.20 -9.56 7.18
N LEU A 58 -3.91 -9.92 7.12
CA LEU A 58 -3.11 -9.77 5.92
C LEU A 58 -3.35 -11.00 5.02
N LEU A 59 -4.18 -10.81 3.98
CA LEU A 59 -4.63 -11.91 3.13
C LEU A 59 -3.55 -12.42 2.19
N ALA A 60 -2.72 -11.53 1.67
CA ALA A 60 -1.66 -11.86 0.72
C ALA A 60 -0.62 -10.75 0.64
N VAL A 61 0.58 -11.13 0.22
CA VAL A 61 1.69 -10.23 -0.13
C VAL A 61 2.13 -10.58 -1.54
N GLU A 62 2.11 -9.62 -2.45
CA GLU A 62 2.49 -9.81 -3.85
C GLU A 62 3.68 -8.92 -4.22
N ASP A 63 4.58 -9.44 -5.06
CA ASP A 63 5.75 -8.70 -5.52
C ASP A 63 5.40 -7.75 -6.66
N GLY A 64 5.35 -6.45 -6.40
CA GLY A 64 5.17 -5.40 -7.39
C GLY A 64 6.49 -4.89 -7.98
N ALA A 65 7.63 -5.31 -7.43
CA ALA A 65 8.99 -4.97 -7.90
C ALA A 65 9.25 -3.47 -8.09
N TRP A 66 8.58 -2.61 -7.32
CA TRP A 66 8.61 -1.14 -7.43
C TRP A 66 7.97 -0.59 -8.71
N LEU A 67 7.31 -1.44 -9.53
CA LEU A 67 6.80 -1.10 -10.85
C LEU A 67 5.28 -0.94 -10.85
N GLN A 68 4.81 0.17 -11.42
CA GLN A 68 3.38 0.47 -11.52
C GLN A 68 2.62 -0.61 -12.30
N LEU A 69 3.14 -1.01 -13.47
CA LEU A 69 2.49 -2.02 -14.32
C LEU A 69 2.40 -3.38 -13.62
N LYS A 70 3.50 -3.82 -13.01
CA LYS A 70 3.52 -5.10 -12.30
C LYS A 70 2.58 -5.10 -11.10
N ALA A 71 2.51 -3.99 -10.36
CA ALA A 71 1.57 -3.85 -9.26
C ALA A 71 0.11 -3.95 -9.74
N GLY A 72 -0.22 -3.38 -10.89
CA GLY A 72 -1.53 -3.52 -11.50
C GLY A 72 -1.86 -4.98 -11.85
N GLU A 73 -0.91 -5.70 -12.46
CA GLU A 73 -1.07 -7.13 -12.77
C GLU A 73 -1.28 -7.97 -11.49
N LYS A 74 -0.52 -7.68 -10.44
CA LYS A 74 -0.66 -8.35 -9.16
C LYS A 74 -1.99 -8.03 -8.49
N MET A 75 -2.44 -6.79 -8.62
CA MET A 75 -3.76 -6.39 -8.11
C MET A 75 -4.90 -7.11 -8.84
N ASP A 76 -4.80 -7.28 -10.16
CA ASP A 76 -5.78 -8.07 -10.92
C ASP A 76 -5.89 -9.51 -10.36
N THR A 77 -4.75 -10.12 -10.04
CA THR A 77 -4.73 -11.43 -9.39
C THR A 77 -5.39 -11.42 -8.01
N LEU A 78 -5.09 -10.41 -7.19
CA LEU A 78 -5.69 -10.28 -5.86
C LEU A 78 -7.20 -10.08 -5.92
N LEU A 79 -7.67 -9.25 -6.86
CA LEU A 79 -9.10 -9.02 -7.08
C LEU A 79 -9.84 -10.28 -7.50
N SER A 80 -9.22 -11.15 -8.29
CA SER A 80 -9.82 -12.43 -8.70
C SER A 80 -9.87 -13.45 -7.55
N ARG A 81 -8.92 -13.37 -6.61
CA ARG A 81 -8.84 -14.29 -5.47
C ARG A 81 -9.74 -13.88 -4.30
N PHE A 82 -9.87 -12.59 -4.06
CA PHE A 82 -10.55 -12.08 -2.88
C PHE A 82 -11.75 -11.21 -3.26
N PRO A 83 -12.98 -11.66 -2.97
CA PRO A 83 -14.18 -10.89 -3.25
C PRO A 83 -14.30 -9.65 -2.36
N HIS A 84 -13.59 -9.62 -1.23
CA HIS A 84 -13.60 -8.52 -0.28
C HIS A 84 -12.19 -8.14 0.13
N ILE A 85 -11.83 -6.88 -0.06
CA ILE A 85 -10.57 -6.28 0.39
C ILE A 85 -10.92 -4.90 0.95
N ASP A 86 -10.54 -4.64 2.20
CA ASP A 86 -10.79 -3.34 2.83
C ASP A 86 -9.69 -2.32 2.50
N LEU A 87 -8.44 -2.79 2.36
CA LEU A 87 -7.31 -1.89 2.16
C LEU A 87 -6.18 -2.57 1.40
N VAL A 88 -5.57 -1.81 0.50
CA VAL A 88 -4.37 -2.17 -0.25
C VAL A 88 -3.21 -1.32 0.24
N TYR A 89 -2.19 -1.95 0.81
CA TYR A 89 -0.93 -1.32 1.12
C TYR A 89 0.07 -1.58 0.00
N ALA A 90 0.44 -0.56 -0.73
CA ALA A 90 1.52 -0.61 -1.71
C ALA A 90 2.74 0.11 -1.15
N GLN A 91 3.91 -0.51 -1.29
CA GLN A 91 5.13 0.01 -0.65
C GLN A 91 5.72 1.26 -1.33
N ASN A 92 5.17 1.70 -2.46
CA ASN A 92 5.44 3.02 -3.04
C ASN A 92 4.23 3.58 -3.80
N ASP A 93 4.31 4.85 -4.19
CA ASP A 93 3.22 5.57 -4.86
C ASP A 93 2.88 5.01 -6.23
N ARG A 94 3.88 4.60 -7.00
CA ARG A 94 3.68 4.05 -8.34
C ARG A 94 2.89 2.75 -8.29
N MET A 95 3.25 1.88 -7.35
CA MET A 95 2.52 0.63 -7.16
C MET A 95 1.09 0.88 -6.65
N ALA A 96 0.90 1.86 -5.76
CA ALA A 96 -0.44 2.25 -5.32
C ALA A 96 -1.32 2.72 -6.48
N ALA A 97 -0.77 3.54 -7.39
CA ALA A 97 -1.48 3.99 -8.58
C ALA A 97 -1.84 2.82 -9.52
N GLY A 98 -0.92 1.87 -9.72
CA GLY A 98 -1.17 0.67 -10.50
C GLY A 98 -2.28 -0.20 -9.91
N ALA A 99 -2.25 -0.41 -8.61
CA ALA A 99 -3.30 -1.15 -7.90
C ALA A 99 -4.66 -0.46 -7.97
N TYR A 100 -4.68 0.85 -7.78
CA TYR A 100 -5.92 1.65 -7.90
C TYR A 100 -6.52 1.52 -9.32
N ALA A 101 -5.69 1.67 -10.36
CA ALA A 101 -6.16 1.57 -11.74
C ALA A 101 -6.75 0.18 -12.04
N ALA A 102 -6.14 -0.89 -11.52
CA ALA A 102 -6.65 -2.24 -11.66
C ALA A 102 -8.03 -2.39 -10.98
N ALA A 103 -8.18 -1.90 -9.76
CA ALA A 103 -9.45 -1.93 -9.05
C ALA A 103 -10.52 -1.10 -9.77
N ALA A 104 -10.15 0.06 -10.33
CA ALA A 104 -11.06 0.93 -11.07
C ALA A 104 -11.58 0.26 -12.36
N ARG A 105 -10.74 -0.51 -13.06
CA ARG A 105 -11.19 -1.27 -14.23
C ARG A 105 -12.30 -2.28 -13.91
N GLU A 106 -12.32 -2.79 -12.67
CA GLU A 106 -13.37 -3.70 -12.20
C GLU A 106 -14.49 -3.00 -11.42
N GLY A 107 -14.46 -1.67 -11.31
CA GLY A 107 -15.44 -0.91 -10.55
C GLY A 107 -15.38 -1.11 -9.04
N ARG A 108 -14.25 -1.58 -8.50
CA ARG A 108 -14.09 -1.93 -7.07
C ARG A 108 -13.28 -0.92 -6.28
N GLU A 109 -12.76 0.12 -6.89
CA GLU A 109 -11.89 1.12 -6.25
C GLU A 109 -12.56 1.84 -5.08
N LYS A 110 -13.89 1.95 -5.10
CA LYS A 110 -14.66 2.62 -4.05
C LYS A 110 -14.87 1.75 -2.81
N ASP A 111 -14.68 0.44 -2.95
CA ASP A 111 -14.90 -0.53 -1.87
C ASP A 111 -13.70 -0.65 -0.94
N MET A 112 -12.56 -0.10 -1.33
CA MET A 112 -11.30 -0.26 -0.62
C MET A 112 -10.51 1.06 -0.52
N ARG A 113 -9.55 1.07 0.40
CA ARG A 113 -8.60 2.17 0.56
C ARG A 113 -7.26 1.76 0.00
N PHE A 114 -6.46 2.75 -0.40
CA PHE A 114 -5.12 2.53 -0.97
C PHE A 114 -4.11 3.36 -0.19
N ILE A 115 -2.97 2.75 0.15
CA ILE A 115 -1.87 3.45 0.78
C ILE A 115 -0.64 3.33 -0.11
N GLY A 116 0.00 4.46 -0.39
CA GLY A 116 1.32 4.56 -1.00
C GLY A 116 2.32 5.18 -0.03
N ILE A 117 3.57 5.19 -0.43
CA ILE A 117 4.69 5.81 0.28
C ILE A 117 5.46 6.67 -0.72
N ASP A 118 6.20 7.65 -0.25
CA ASP A 118 7.11 8.57 -0.90
C ASP A 118 6.55 9.98 -1.11
N ALA A 119 5.25 10.14 -1.34
CA ALA A 119 4.62 11.42 -1.64
C ALA A 119 5.25 12.11 -2.87
N LEU A 120 5.46 11.32 -3.92
CA LEU A 120 6.10 11.79 -5.14
C LEU A 120 5.21 12.80 -5.90
N PRO A 121 5.80 13.88 -6.47
CA PRO A 121 5.08 14.71 -7.41
C PRO A 121 4.87 13.95 -8.74
N GLY A 122 3.70 14.04 -9.33
CA GLY A 122 3.45 13.40 -10.63
C GLY A 122 1.99 13.37 -10.99
N LYS A 123 1.70 13.55 -12.29
CA LYS A 123 0.34 13.59 -12.80
C LYS A 123 -0.42 12.27 -12.66
N ASP A 124 0.31 11.16 -12.69
CA ASP A 124 -0.27 9.83 -12.77
C ASP A 124 -0.18 9.05 -11.45
N TYR A 125 0.48 9.60 -10.44
CA TYR A 125 0.63 8.99 -9.13
C TYR A 125 0.95 10.04 -8.06
N GLY A 126 0.93 9.62 -6.79
CA GLY A 126 1.39 10.46 -5.69
C GLY A 126 0.44 11.57 -5.29
N VAL A 127 1.03 12.63 -4.73
CA VAL A 127 0.29 13.73 -4.10
C VAL A 127 -0.68 14.43 -5.05
N GLU A 128 -0.31 14.64 -6.30
CA GLU A 128 -1.17 15.34 -7.27
C GLU A 128 -2.48 14.59 -7.53
N LYS A 129 -2.48 13.27 -7.49
CA LYS A 129 -3.71 12.49 -7.62
C LYS A 129 -4.64 12.65 -6.42
N VAL A 130 -4.08 12.73 -5.23
CA VAL A 130 -4.85 12.99 -4.01
C VAL A 130 -5.42 14.39 -4.02
N LEU A 131 -4.60 15.40 -4.36
CA LEU A 131 -5.02 16.80 -4.41
C LEU A 131 -6.06 17.07 -5.49
N ALA A 132 -5.98 16.38 -6.62
CA ALA A 132 -6.96 16.46 -7.70
C ALA A 132 -8.27 15.71 -7.40
N ASN A 133 -8.38 15.10 -6.22
CA ASN A 133 -9.52 14.27 -5.81
C ASN A 133 -9.83 13.12 -6.81
N TRP A 134 -8.82 12.71 -7.56
CA TRP A 134 -8.95 11.63 -8.55
C TRP A 134 -8.87 10.26 -7.88
N MET A 135 -8.10 10.18 -6.79
CA MET A 135 -8.02 9.02 -5.92
C MET A 135 -8.35 9.41 -4.47
N PRO A 136 -9.62 9.68 -4.17
CA PRO A 136 -9.99 10.22 -2.86
C PRO A 136 -9.75 9.26 -1.69
N ARG A 137 -9.42 8.03 -1.98
CA ARG A 137 -9.12 7.00 -0.97
C ARG A 137 -7.64 6.57 -0.97
N LEU A 138 -6.79 7.30 -1.69
CA LEU A 138 -5.36 7.10 -1.64
C LEU A 138 -4.76 7.92 -0.51
N TYR A 139 -4.04 7.27 0.37
CA TYR A 139 -3.29 7.89 1.45
C TYR A 139 -1.80 7.72 1.16
N ILE A 140 -1.06 8.80 1.25
CA ILE A 140 0.37 8.81 0.99
C ILE A 140 1.08 9.22 2.27
N LEU A 141 1.97 8.36 2.74
CA LEU A 141 2.81 8.67 3.87
C LEU A 141 4.15 9.18 3.35
N PRO A 142 4.55 10.40 3.73
CA PRO A 142 5.85 10.92 3.33
C PRO A 142 6.97 10.11 3.97
N VAL A 143 8.01 9.87 3.20
CA VAL A 143 9.25 9.33 3.74
C VAL A 143 9.95 10.47 4.48
N VAL A 144 10.03 10.36 5.80
CA VAL A 144 10.80 11.29 6.59
C VAL A 144 12.24 10.79 6.62
N THR A 145 13.10 11.50 5.94
CA THR A 145 14.53 11.25 6.03
C THR A 145 15.08 12.01 7.23
N ALA A 146 15.77 11.31 8.07
CA ALA A 146 16.44 11.93 9.21
C ALA A 146 17.65 12.75 8.73
#